data_5159a9282d51df7abc433ff40a58f3ac
#
_entry.id   5159a9282d51df7abc433ff40a58f3ac
#
_cell.length_a   1.000
_cell.length_b   1.000
_cell.length_c   1.000
_cell.angle_alpha   90.00
_cell.angle_beta   90.00
_cell.angle_gamma   90.00
#
_symmetry.space_group_name_H-M   'P 1'
#
loop_
_entity.id
_entity.type
_entity.pdbx_description
1 polymer ?
#
loop_
_entity_poly.entity_id
_entity_poly.type
_entity_poly.pdbx_seq_one_letter_code
_entity_poly.pdbx_strand_id
1 'polypeptide(L)'
;GSDIQLLSRRKLRMVSDSLRLRPAELHPTVLKEVIEAMARGLALKVTYENANGDRSKPTIHPQALIQRGPIPYLFALKEDEDDLRTYALHRMIKAEHLPDTPVREADDFDLDQAIAEGKIDFGDGPPIELKIRARGYIAELLRVCPLSDDQRIFDELDDSDFTVRIEACVLENGQLLRWLLSAGENLEVVAPDDLRHTVAEQARKMADLYS
;
A
#
# COMPACT_ATOMS: atom_id res chain seq x y z
N GLY A 1 14.14 17.35 -24.86
CA GLY A 1 13.93 16.89 -23.46
C GLY A 1 13.31 17.94 -22.54
N SER A 2 13.50 19.26 -22.80
CA SER A 2 13.06 20.34 -21.90
C SER A 2 11.54 20.57 -21.92
N ASP A 3 10.90 20.42 -23.05
CA ASP A 3 9.47 20.77 -23.22
C ASP A 3 8.53 19.75 -22.53
N ILE A 4 8.88 18.47 -22.54
CA ILE A 4 8.12 17.43 -21.85
C ILE A 4 8.24 17.59 -20.32
N GLN A 5 9.41 17.96 -19.80
CA GLN A 5 9.59 18.24 -18.37
C GLN A 5 8.83 19.49 -17.91
N LEU A 6 8.74 20.52 -18.76
CA LEU A 6 7.94 21.73 -18.49
C LEU A 6 6.44 21.46 -18.52
N LEU A 7 5.98 20.62 -19.44
CA LEU A 7 4.57 20.15 -19.48
C LEU A 7 4.20 19.34 -18.24
N SER A 8 5.10 18.44 -17.78
CA SER A 8 4.84 17.60 -16.60
C SER A 8 4.69 18.43 -15.32
N ARG A 9 5.46 19.48 -15.13
CA ARG A 9 5.40 20.33 -13.93
C ARG A 9 4.16 21.20 -13.81
N ARG A 10 3.54 21.61 -14.91
CA ARG A 10 2.42 22.57 -14.93
C ARG A 10 1.08 22.00 -15.34
N LYS A 11 1.05 20.97 -16.19
CA LYS A 11 -0.16 20.48 -16.83
C LYS A 11 -0.51 19.03 -16.53
N LEU A 12 0.43 18.22 -16.02
CA LEU A 12 0.19 16.82 -15.67
C LEU A 12 0.17 16.66 -14.14
N ARG A 13 -0.88 16.06 -13.63
CA ARG A 13 -1.00 15.63 -12.24
C ARG A 13 -1.63 14.25 -12.19
N MET A 14 -1.03 13.37 -11.40
CA MET A 14 -1.67 12.13 -11.00
C MET A 14 -2.51 12.40 -9.75
N VAL A 15 -3.77 12.00 -9.80
CA VAL A 15 -4.72 12.16 -8.69
C VAL A 15 -5.20 10.78 -8.31
N SER A 16 -5.11 10.43 -7.04
CA SER A 16 -5.64 9.15 -6.54
C SER A 16 -7.16 9.11 -6.68
N ASP A 17 -7.70 7.95 -7.02
CA ASP A 17 -9.13 7.67 -7.04
C ASP A 17 -9.75 7.61 -5.63
N SER A 18 -8.93 7.43 -4.60
CA SER A 18 -9.38 7.42 -3.21
C SER A 18 -9.62 8.82 -2.66
N LEU A 19 -10.35 8.91 -1.53
CA LEU A 19 -10.55 10.16 -0.79
C LEU A 19 -9.19 10.84 -0.54
N ARG A 20 -9.08 12.11 -0.92
CA ARG A 20 -7.87 12.91 -0.75
C ARG A 20 -7.73 13.36 0.70
N LEU A 21 -6.94 12.63 1.45
CA LEU A 21 -6.52 13.07 2.79
C LEU A 21 -5.38 14.08 2.69
N ARG A 22 -5.26 14.94 3.69
CA ARG A 22 -4.08 15.80 3.81
C ARG A 22 -2.85 14.93 4.10
N PRO A 23 -1.67 15.27 3.54
CA PRO A 23 -0.42 14.59 3.86
C PRO A 23 -0.17 14.56 5.36
N ALA A 24 0.42 13.46 5.84
CA ALA A 24 0.86 13.37 7.22
C ALA A 24 1.91 14.45 7.53
N GLU A 25 1.76 15.10 8.68
CA GLU A 25 2.77 16.04 9.16
C GLU A 25 4.01 15.27 9.58
N LEU A 26 5.16 15.68 9.04
CA LEU A 26 6.45 15.12 9.38
C LEU A 26 7.20 16.07 10.30
N HIS A 27 8.02 15.53 11.18
CA HIS A 27 8.96 16.38 11.90
C HIS A 27 9.87 17.11 10.89
N PRO A 28 10.07 18.43 11.00
CA PRO A 28 10.68 19.26 9.95
C PRO A 28 12.03 18.79 9.41
N THR A 29 12.83 18.13 10.27
CA THR A 29 14.18 17.66 9.90
C THR A 29 14.20 16.22 9.36
N VAL A 30 13.18 15.39 9.64
CA VAL A 30 13.21 13.96 9.32
C VAL A 30 13.34 13.70 7.83
N LEU A 31 12.48 14.29 7.01
CA LEU A 31 12.53 14.05 5.56
C LEU A 31 13.86 14.50 4.95
N LYS A 32 14.40 15.62 5.42
CA LYS A 32 15.70 16.12 4.98
C LYS A 32 16.82 15.12 5.30
N GLU A 33 16.88 14.63 6.54
CA GLU A 33 17.90 13.68 6.98
C GLU A 33 17.79 12.33 6.24
N VAL A 34 16.57 11.87 5.98
CA VAL A 34 16.33 10.64 5.18
C VAL A 34 16.85 10.80 3.75
N ILE A 35 16.49 11.90 3.08
CA ILE A 35 16.94 12.17 1.71
C ILE A 35 18.48 12.33 1.66
N GLU A 36 19.06 13.04 2.62
CA GLU A 36 20.52 13.23 2.71
C GLU A 36 21.24 11.88 2.90
N ALA A 37 20.75 11.03 3.81
CA ALA A 37 21.29 9.70 4.04
C ALA A 37 21.25 8.85 2.79
N MET A 38 20.11 8.80 2.10
CA MET A 38 19.93 8.05 0.86
C MET A 38 20.85 8.57 -0.25
N ALA A 39 20.94 9.89 -0.42
CA ALA A 39 21.78 10.50 -1.46
C ALA A 39 23.27 10.24 -1.25
N ARG A 40 23.71 10.06 0.00
CA ARG A 40 25.11 9.85 0.38
C ARG A 40 25.45 8.39 0.68
N GLY A 41 24.49 7.48 0.62
CA GLY A 41 24.69 6.07 0.98
C GLY A 41 25.10 5.89 2.44
N LEU A 42 24.37 6.53 3.37
CA LEU A 42 24.68 6.52 4.80
C LEU A 42 23.53 5.89 5.61
N ALA A 43 23.89 5.29 6.74
CA ALA A 43 22.92 4.84 7.74
C ALA A 43 22.28 6.02 8.47
N LEU A 44 21.11 5.76 9.07
CA LEU A 44 20.36 6.70 9.88
C LEU A 44 20.22 6.21 11.33
N LYS A 45 20.48 7.07 12.29
CA LYS A 45 20.01 6.91 13.66
C LYS A 45 18.64 7.56 13.80
N VAL A 46 17.61 6.77 14.13
CA VAL A 46 16.24 7.30 14.25
C VAL A 46 15.70 7.12 15.66
N THR A 47 14.84 8.05 16.10
CA THR A 47 13.94 7.83 17.22
C THR A 47 12.56 7.57 16.64
N TYR A 48 12.06 6.36 16.81
CA TYR A 48 10.83 5.87 16.19
C TYR A 48 9.81 5.47 17.25
N GLU A 49 8.56 5.89 17.05
CA GLU A 49 7.42 5.50 17.88
C GLU A 49 6.49 4.59 17.05
N ASN A 50 6.30 3.35 17.48
CA ASN A 50 5.44 2.41 16.78
C ASN A 50 3.95 2.73 16.95
N ALA A 51 3.06 1.89 16.37
CA ALA A 51 1.61 2.09 16.46
C ALA A 51 1.07 1.97 17.89
N ASN A 52 1.77 1.27 18.76
CA ASN A 52 1.38 1.04 20.15
C ASN A 52 1.91 2.14 21.10
N GLY A 53 2.70 3.11 20.56
CA GLY A 53 3.33 4.16 21.36
C GLY A 53 4.70 3.80 21.93
N ASP A 54 5.24 2.61 21.65
CA ASP A 54 6.56 2.22 22.13
C ASP A 54 7.65 2.94 21.35
N ARG A 55 8.62 3.47 22.05
CA ARG A 55 9.75 4.20 21.47
C ARG A 55 10.99 3.35 21.40
N SER A 56 11.67 3.42 20.27
CA SER A 56 12.96 2.78 20.02
C SER A 56 13.93 3.73 19.33
N LYS A 57 15.23 3.41 19.39
CA LYS A 57 16.29 4.20 18.77
C LYS A 57 17.20 3.33 17.90
N PRO A 58 16.67 2.66 16.87
CA PRO A 58 17.50 1.82 16.01
C PRO A 58 18.42 2.65 15.12
N THR A 59 19.51 2.01 14.68
CA THR A 59 20.21 2.39 13.45
C THR A 59 19.53 1.67 12.31
N ILE A 60 19.18 2.38 11.24
CA ILE A 60 18.56 1.81 10.07
C ILE A 60 19.36 2.14 8.81
N HIS A 61 19.25 1.27 7.82
CA HIS A 61 19.95 1.37 6.54
C HIS A 61 18.91 1.58 5.43
N PRO A 62 18.70 2.83 4.95
CA PRO A 62 17.69 3.16 3.96
C PRO A 62 17.90 2.42 2.64
N GLN A 63 16.83 1.81 2.10
CA GLN A 63 16.84 1.15 0.80
C GLN A 63 16.00 1.92 -0.22
N ALA A 64 14.77 2.29 0.12
CA ALA A 64 13.88 3.04 -0.76
C ALA A 64 12.88 3.91 0.01
N LEU A 65 12.53 5.05 -0.56
CA LEU A 65 11.49 5.94 -0.05
C LEU A 65 10.30 5.90 -0.99
N ILE A 66 9.12 5.62 -0.45
CA ILE A 66 7.87 5.51 -1.20
C ILE A 66 6.79 6.42 -0.63
N GLN A 67 5.96 6.98 -1.51
CA GLN A 67 4.77 7.73 -1.12
C GLN A 67 3.55 6.84 -1.32
N ARG A 68 2.90 6.43 -0.21
CA ARG A 68 1.66 5.67 -0.24
C ARG A 68 0.50 6.50 0.30
N GLY A 69 -0.33 6.98 -0.62
CA GLY A 69 -1.38 7.92 -0.26
C GLY A 69 -0.81 9.14 0.48
N PRO A 70 -1.34 9.51 1.65
CA PRO A 70 -0.91 10.70 2.38
C PRO A 70 0.36 10.49 3.24
N ILE A 71 0.93 9.28 3.28
CA ILE A 71 2.03 8.94 4.18
C ILE A 71 3.26 8.48 3.38
N PRO A 72 4.43 9.09 3.59
CA PRO A 72 5.69 8.55 3.08
C PRO A 72 6.21 7.44 4.00
N TYR A 73 6.74 6.38 3.38
CA TYR A 73 7.34 5.21 4.04
C TYR A 73 8.76 5.01 3.55
N LEU A 74 9.62 4.57 4.45
CA LEU A 74 11.00 4.19 4.18
C LEU A 74 11.15 2.68 4.32
N PHE A 75 11.59 1.99 3.27
CA PHE A 75 12.14 0.65 3.37
C PHE A 75 13.56 0.74 3.91
N ALA A 76 13.85 0.00 4.95
CA ALA A 76 15.19 -0.02 5.54
C ALA A 76 15.46 -1.35 6.25
N LEU A 77 16.72 -1.76 6.28
CA LEU A 77 17.21 -2.79 7.19
C LEU A 77 17.42 -2.17 8.58
N LYS A 78 17.26 -2.96 9.63
CA LYS A 78 17.46 -2.50 11.01
C LYS A 78 18.73 -3.12 11.58
N GLU A 79 19.70 -2.29 11.96
CA GLU A 79 20.95 -2.73 12.61
C GLU A 79 21.64 -3.83 11.77
N ASP A 80 21.90 -5.01 12.34
CA ASP A 80 22.50 -6.16 11.67
C ASP A 80 21.45 -7.17 11.15
N GLU A 81 20.15 -6.84 11.24
CA GLU A 81 19.06 -7.70 10.79
C GLU A 81 18.92 -7.60 9.26
N ASP A 82 18.68 -8.73 8.58
CA ASP A 82 18.52 -8.78 7.10
C ASP A 82 17.07 -8.57 6.67
N ASP A 83 16.14 -8.58 7.62
CA ASP A 83 14.73 -8.36 7.33
C ASP A 83 14.45 -6.91 6.93
N LEU A 84 13.91 -6.73 5.73
CA LEU A 84 13.47 -5.43 5.25
C LEU A 84 12.22 -4.97 6.03
N ARG A 85 12.32 -3.80 6.64
CA ARG A 85 11.24 -3.21 7.43
C ARG A 85 10.71 -1.94 6.79
N THR A 86 9.43 -1.68 7.02
CA THR A 86 8.76 -0.46 6.56
C THR A 86 8.56 0.52 7.71
N TYR A 87 9.13 1.71 7.59
CA TYR A 87 9.04 2.78 8.58
C TYR A 87 8.19 3.93 8.06
N ALA A 88 7.08 4.24 8.73
CA ALA A 88 6.28 5.42 8.42
C ALA A 88 6.99 6.69 8.89
N LEU A 89 7.28 7.64 8.01
CA LEU A 89 8.10 8.81 8.36
C LEU A 89 7.46 9.70 9.43
N HIS A 90 6.13 9.81 9.47
CA HIS A 90 5.44 10.60 10.48
C HIS A 90 5.57 10.06 11.91
N ARG A 91 6.05 8.83 12.07
CA ARG A 91 6.37 8.19 13.35
C ARG A 91 7.83 8.34 13.75
N MET A 92 8.66 8.91 12.89
CA MET A 92 10.02 9.27 13.22
C MET A 92 10.01 10.62 13.95
N ILE A 93 10.33 10.60 15.24
CA ILE A 93 10.45 11.82 16.09
C ILE A 93 11.74 12.56 15.74
N LYS A 94 12.81 11.82 15.46
CA LYS A 94 14.14 12.32 15.10
C LYS A 94 14.81 11.38 14.12
N ALA A 95 15.55 11.94 13.18
CA ALA A 95 16.45 11.22 12.30
C ALA A 95 17.75 12.00 12.19
N GLU A 96 18.89 11.31 12.14
CA GLU A 96 20.22 11.87 11.94
C GLU A 96 21.01 10.89 11.07
N HIS A 97 21.57 11.35 9.95
CA HIS A 97 22.47 10.51 9.16
C HIS A 97 23.80 10.35 9.89
N LEU A 98 24.41 9.17 9.76
CA LEU A 98 25.68 8.82 10.40
C LEU A 98 26.81 8.96 9.39
N PRO A 99 27.64 10.04 9.48
CA PRO A 99 28.64 10.35 8.45
C PRO A 99 29.68 9.24 8.22
N ASP A 100 29.99 8.48 9.26
CA ASP A 100 31.02 7.44 9.25
C ASP A 100 30.46 6.03 9.12
N THR A 101 29.14 5.89 8.88
CA THR A 101 28.49 4.59 8.78
C THR A 101 27.84 4.45 7.39
N PRO A 102 28.49 3.73 6.45
CA PRO A 102 27.88 3.44 5.16
C PRO A 102 26.58 2.68 5.31
N VAL A 103 25.65 2.89 4.37
CA VAL A 103 24.44 2.08 4.30
C VAL A 103 24.82 0.64 4.02
N ARG A 104 24.15 -0.30 4.69
CA ARG A 104 24.15 -1.72 4.32
C ARG A 104 22.99 -1.91 3.36
N GLU A 105 23.29 -2.42 2.19
CA GLU A 105 22.27 -2.73 1.20
C GLU A 105 21.65 -4.10 1.46
N ALA A 106 20.35 -4.23 1.21
CA ALA A 106 19.67 -5.50 1.29
C ALA A 106 20.04 -6.35 0.06
N ASP A 107 20.38 -7.60 0.27
CA ASP A 107 20.67 -8.53 -0.82
C ASP A 107 19.44 -8.68 -1.72
N ASP A 108 19.68 -8.61 -3.04
CA ASP A 108 18.65 -8.76 -4.09
C ASP A 108 17.39 -7.87 -3.91
N PHE A 109 17.53 -6.69 -3.28
CA PHE A 109 16.40 -5.78 -3.13
C PHE A 109 16.00 -5.14 -4.46
N ASP A 110 14.79 -5.45 -4.90
CA ASP A 110 14.12 -4.79 -6.01
C ASP A 110 12.86 -4.08 -5.50
N LEU A 111 12.77 -2.77 -5.75
CA LEU A 111 11.66 -1.95 -5.27
C LEU A 111 10.34 -2.32 -5.93
N ASP A 112 10.36 -2.56 -7.24
CA ASP A 112 9.14 -2.89 -7.99
C ASP A 112 8.62 -4.27 -7.57
N GLN A 113 9.50 -5.23 -7.34
CA GLN A 113 9.16 -6.53 -6.80
C GLN A 113 8.59 -6.40 -5.36
N ALA A 114 9.21 -5.62 -4.50
CA ALA A 114 8.72 -5.40 -3.13
C ALA A 114 7.32 -4.76 -3.10
N ILE A 115 7.02 -3.87 -4.05
CA ILE A 115 5.70 -3.30 -4.23
C ILE A 115 4.72 -4.37 -4.75
N ALA A 116 5.10 -5.15 -5.76
CA ALA A 116 4.26 -6.21 -6.33
C ALA A 116 3.95 -7.33 -5.31
N GLU A 117 4.91 -7.66 -4.44
CA GLU A 117 4.72 -8.60 -3.33
C GLU A 117 3.88 -8.05 -2.17
N GLY A 118 3.42 -6.81 -2.25
CA GLY A 118 2.56 -6.18 -1.25
C GLY A 118 3.24 -5.86 0.08
N LYS A 119 4.58 -5.77 0.13
CA LYS A 119 5.31 -5.44 1.39
C LYS A 119 4.89 -4.13 2.04
N ILE A 120 4.12 -3.31 1.32
CA ILE A 120 3.53 -2.07 1.83
C ILE A 120 2.02 -2.18 2.11
N ASP A 121 1.39 -3.33 1.89
CA ASP A 121 -0.08 -3.48 1.83
C ASP A 121 -0.73 -4.04 3.10
N PHE A 122 -0.20 -3.76 4.28
CA PHE A 122 -0.80 -4.17 5.55
C PHE A 122 -1.04 -5.69 5.69
N GLY A 123 0.01 -6.47 5.52
CA GLY A 123 0.03 -7.91 5.72
C GLY A 123 0.53 -8.67 4.49
N ASP A 124 1.28 -9.71 4.75
CA ASP A 124 1.87 -10.63 3.75
C ASP A 124 0.93 -11.83 3.59
N GLY A 125 -0.31 -11.57 3.14
CA GLY A 125 -1.27 -12.66 2.91
C GLY A 125 -0.88 -13.52 1.72
N PRO A 126 -1.26 -14.81 1.73
CA PRO A 126 -1.01 -15.70 0.61
C PRO A 126 -1.79 -15.25 -0.64
N PRO A 127 -1.34 -15.64 -1.83
CA PRO A 127 -2.17 -15.50 -3.02
C PRO A 127 -3.42 -16.38 -2.90
N ILE A 128 -4.56 -15.82 -3.29
CA ILE A 128 -5.87 -16.51 -3.29
C ILE A 128 -6.54 -16.40 -4.65
N GLU A 129 -7.31 -17.41 -5.00
CA GLU A 129 -8.24 -17.41 -6.12
C GLU A 129 -9.52 -16.64 -5.74
N LEU A 130 -9.50 -15.32 -5.99
CA LEU A 130 -10.64 -14.47 -5.73
C LEU A 130 -11.71 -14.66 -6.82
N LYS A 131 -12.96 -14.88 -6.38
CA LYS A 131 -14.15 -14.85 -7.25
C LYS A 131 -15.12 -13.83 -6.69
N ILE A 132 -15.50 -12.87 -7.53
CA ILE A 132 -16.44 -11.82 -7.18
C ILE A 132 -17.49 -11.66 -8.25
N ARG A 133 -18.63 -11.09 -7.87
CA ARG A 133 -19.65 -10.56 -8.78
C ARG A 133 -19.67 -9.07 -8.61
N ALA A 134 -19.79 -8.33 -9.71
CA ALA A 134 -19.78 -6.87 -9.65
C ALA A 134 -20.85 -6.27 -10.58
N ARG A 135 -21.26 -5.03 -10.25
CA ARG A 135 -22.18 -4.23 -11.03
C ARG A 135 -21.76 -2.75 -11.06
N GLY A 136 -22.40 -1.98 -11.94
CA GLY A 136 -22.22 -0.53 -12.02
C GLY A 136 -20.75 -0.12 -12.24
N TYR A 137 -20.32 0.94 -11.59
CA TYR A 137 -18.98 1.50 -11.74
C TYR A 137 -17.86 0.48 -11.46
N ILE A 138 -18.04 -0.42 -10.49
CA ILE A 138 -17.02 -1.44 -10.17
C ILE A 138 -16.82 -2.41 -11.35
N ALA A 139 -17.91 -2.85 -11.97
CA ALA A 139 -17.84 -3.72 -13.15
C ALA A 139 -17.09 -3.04 -14.31
N GLU A 140 -17.40 -1.79 -14.61
CA GLU A 140 -16.75 -1.02 -15.68
C GLU A 140 -15.27 -0.75 -15.37
N LEU A 141 -14.95 -0.43 -14.10
CA LEU A 141 -13.57 -0.21 -13.66
C LEU A 141 -12.72 -1.47 -13.88
N LEU A 142 -13.23 -2.64 -13.50
CA LEU A 142 -12.49 -3.90 -13.59
C LEU A 142 -12.34 -4.43 -15.03
N ARG A 143 -13.13 -3.91 -15.97
CA ARG A 143 -12.94 -4.18 -17.41
C ARG A 143 -11.71 -3.46 -17.98
N VAL A 144 -11.33 -2.32 -17.42
CA VAL A 144 -10.22 -1.49 -17.91
C VAL A 144 -9.01 -1.47 -17.00
N CYS A 145 -9.21 -1.79 -15.73
CA CYS A 145 -8.16 -1.85 -14.70
C CYS A 145 -8.27 -3.20 -13.97
N PRO A 146 -7.63 -4.25 -14.49
CA PRO A 146 -7.73 -5.58 -13.89
C PRO A 146 -7.06 -5.64 -12.51
N LEU A 147 -7.53 -6.56 -11.67
CA LEU A 147 -6.95 -6.86 -10.33
C LEU A 147 -5.60 -7.56 -10.43
N SER A 148 -5.41 -8.34 -11.49
CA SER A 148 -4.18 -9.11 -11.78
C SER A 148 -4.09 -9.43 -13.27
N ASP A 149 -2.90 -9.84 -13.71
CA ASP A 149 -2.66 -10.20 -15.12
C ASP A 149 -3.47 -11.41 -15.59
N ASP A 150 -3.85 -12.28 -14.67
CA ASP A 150 -4.63 -13.51 -14.94
C ASP A 150 -6.15 -13.29 -14.82
N GLN A 151 -6.60 -12.05 -14.59
CA GLN A 151 -8.02 -11.75 -14.43
C GLN A 151 -8.86 -12.25 -15.60
N ARG A 152 -9.96 -12.93 -15.29
CA ARG A 152 -10.98 -13.36 -16.24
C ARG A 152 -12.32 -12.73 -15.90
N ILE A 153 -13.04 -12.25 -16.91
CA ILE A 153 -14.35 -11.61 -16.76
C ILE A 153 -15.38 -12.40 -17.57
N PHE A 154 -16.49 -12.69 -16.93
CA PHE A 154 -17.64 -13.38 -17.52
C PHE A 154 -18.87 -12.50 -17.36
N ASP A 155 -19.58 -12.23 -18.45
CA ASP A 155 -20.86 -11.50 -18.40
C ASP A 155 -21.90 -12.41 -17.74
N GLU A 156 -22.64 -11.89 -16.77
CA GLU A 156 -23.79 -12.54 -16.17
C GLU A 156 -25.07 -12.08 -16.87
N LEU A 157 -25.73 -13.02 -17.55
CA LEU A 157 -26.91 -12.78 -18.37
C LEU A 157 -28.22 -13.16 -17.68
N ASP A 158 -28.13 -13.81 -16.53
CA ASP A 158 -29.29 -14.24 -15.74
C ASP A 158 -29.83 -13.10 -14.87
N ASP A 159 -31.03 -13.28 -14.33
CA ASP A 159 -31.82 -12.35 -13.50
C ASP A 159 -31.11 -11.86 -12.21
N SER A 160 -29.79 -11.79 -12.23
CA SER A 160 -28.99 -11.33 -11.13
C SER A 160 -28.81 -9.80 -11.19
N ASP A 161 -28.79 -9.16 -10.05
CA ASP A 161 -28.48 -7.73 -9.92
C ASP A 161 -27.04 -7.39 -10.35
N PHE A 162 -26.18 -8.41 -10.58
CA PHE A 162 -24.81 -8.24 -10.98
C PHE A 162 -24.64 -8.43 -12.49
N THR A 163 -23.73 -7.68 -13.09
CA THR A 163 -23.52 -7.70 -14.56
C THR A 163 -22.32 -8.53 -14.99
N VAL A 164 -21.37 -8.74 -14.07
CA VAL A 164 -20.17 -9.53 -14.35
C VAL A 164 -19.77 -10.42 -13.16
N ARG A 165 -19.18 -11.56 -13.49
CA ARG A 165 -18.39 -12.40 -12.58
C ARG A 165 -16.92 -12.26 -12.96
N ILE A 166 -16.05 -12.11 -11.97
CA ILE A 166 -14.63 -11.90 -12.13
C ILE A 166 -13.88 -12.93 -11.31
N GLU A 167 -12.86 -13.51 -11.92
CA GLU A 167 -11.93 -14.43 -11.27
C GLU A 167 -10.50 -13.89 -11.45
N ALA A 168 -9.71 -13.82 -10.38
CA ALA A 168 -8.36 -13.29 -10.38
C ALA A 168 -7.54 -13.88 -9.23
N CYS A 169 -6.24 -14.06 -9.43
CA CYS A 169 -5.32 -14.40 -8.36
C CYS A 169 -4.82 -13.09 -7.72
N VAL A 170 -5.06 -12.91 -6.41
CA VAL A 170 -4.69 -11.68 -5.68
C VAL A 170 -4.12 -12.03 -4.30
N LEU A 171 -3.36 -11.12 -3.70
CA LEU A 171 -2.86 -11.29 -2.33
C LEU A 171 -4.00 -11.02 -1.32
N GLU A 172 -4.19 -11.94 -0.37
CA GLU A 172 -5.12 -11.76 0.73
C GLU A 172 -4.50 -10.88 1.81
N ASN A 173 -4.72 -9.57 1.73
CA ASN A 173 -4.16 -8.59 2.64
C ASN A 173 -5.20 -7.54 3.10
N GLY A 174 -4.80 -6.66 4.01
CA GLY A 174 -5.69 -5.62 4.52
C GLY A 174 -6.12 -4.60 3.46
N GLN A 175 -5.36 -4.43 2.36
CA GLN A 175 -5.74 -3.55 1.26
C GLN A 175 -6.88 -4.15 0.43
N LEU A 176 -6.82 -5.46 0.14
CA LEU A 176 -7.90 -6.17 -0.54
C LEU A 176 -9.20 -6.06 0.26
N LEU A 177 -9.16 -6.38 1.56
CA LEU A 177 -10.35 -6.30 2.41
C LEU A 177 -10.97 -4.90 2.44
N ARG A 178 -10.14 -3.85 2.56
CA ARG A 178 -10.62 -2.46 2.52
C ARG A 178 -11.28 -2.12 1.20
N TRP A 179 -10.67 -2.54 0.08
CA TRP A 179 -11.21 -2.29 -1.24
C TRP A 179 -12.55 -3.00 -1.44
N LEU A 180 -12.66 -4.28 -1.06
CA LEU A 180 -13.90 -5.05 -1.12
C LEU A 180 -15.02 -4.35 -0.31
N LEU A 181 -14.74 -3.92 0.91
CA LEU A 181 -15.71 -3.21 1.75
C LEU A 181 -16.09 -1.84 1.17
N SER A 182 -15.17 -1.15 0.51
CA SER A 182 -15.42 0.16 -0.09
C SER A 182 -16.34 0.10 -1.31
N ALA A 183 -16.39 -1.04 -2.00
CA ALA A 183 -17.29 -1.26 -3.13
C ALA A 183 -18.78 -1.33 -2.71
N GLY A 184 -19.06 -1.56 -1.41
CA GLY A 184 -20.40 -1.60 -0.86
C GLY A 184 -21.27 -2.67 -1.53
N GLU A 185 -22.50 -2.30 -1.86
CA GLU A 185 -23.47 -3.21 -2.50
C GLU A 185 -23.19 -3.53 -3.97
N ASN A 186 -22.17 -2.92 -4.55
CA ASN A 186 -21.83 -3.12 -5.96
C ASN A 186 -20.88 -4.30 -6.20
N LEU A 187 -20.47 -4.99 -5.14
CA LEU A 187 -19.58 -6.14 -5.20
C LEU A 187 -19.99 -7.20 -4.20
N GLU A 188 -20.02 -8.45 -4.65
CA GLU A 188 -20.19 -9.64 -3.83
C GLU A 188 -18.96 -10.52 -3.92
N VAL A 189 -18.38 -10.91 -2.79
CA VAL A 189 -17.34 -11.96 -2.73
C VAL A 189 -18.02 -13.30 -2.79
N VAL A 190 -17.69 -14.10 -3.80
CA VAL A 190 -18.22 -15.47 -4.00
C VAL A 190 -17.27 -16.49 -3.39
N ALA A 191 -15.97 -16.34 -3.62
CA ALA A 191 -14.91 -17.20 -3.08
C ALA A 191 -13.61 -16.39 -2.87
N PRO A 192 -12.73 -16.85 -1.94
CA PRO A 192 -12.87 -18.00 -1.06
C PRO A 192 -13.88 -17.77 0.09
N ASP A 193 -14.39 -18.84 0.67
CA ASP A 193 -15.43 -18.78 1.70
C ASP A 193 -15.00 -18.00 2.95
N ASP A 194 -13.75 -18.15 3.39
CA ASP A 194 -13.22 -17.45 4.57
C ASP A 194 -13.22 -15.93 4.36
N LEU A 195 -12.79 -15.46 3.18
CA LEU A 195 -12.83 -14.04 2.84
C LEU A 195 -14.27 -13.53 2.72
N ARG A 196 -15.17 -14.31 2.08
CA ARG A 196 -16.60 -14.03 2.00
C ARG A 196 -17.19 -13.86 3.41
N HIS A 197 -16.85 -14.77 4.33
CA HIS A 197 -17.31 -14.72 5.71
C HIS A 197 -16.80 -13.47 6.43
N THR A 198 -15.52 -13.15 6.27
CA THR A 198 -14.89 -11.96 6.85
C THR A 198 -15.57 -10.67 6.37
N VAL A 199 -15.81 -10.54 5.06
CA VAL A 199 -16.51 -9.37 4.50
C VAL A 199 -17.95 -9.27 5.03
N ALA A 200 -18.68 -10.41 5.08
CA ALA A 200 -20.05 -10.43 5.60
C ALA A 200 -20.11 -10.06 7.09
N GLU A 201 -19.17 -10.51 7.90
CA GLU A 201 -19.08 -10.14 9.32
C GLU A 201 -18.82 -8.64 9.51
N GLN A 202 -17.87 -8.08 8.75
CA GLN A 202 -17.58 -6.64 8.79
C GLN A 202 -18.79 -5.81 8.34
N ALA A 203 -19.48 -6.22 7.27
CA ALA A 203 -20.67 -5.54 6.79
C ALA A 203 -21.80 -5.53 7.83
N ARG A 204 -22.01 -6.65 8.56
CA ARG A 204 -22.98 -6.69 9.66
C ARG A 204 -22.59 -5.73 10.79
N LYS A 205 -21.32 -5.77 11.23
CA LYS A 205 -20.81 -4.83 12.25
C LYS A 205 -21.02 -3.37 11.83
N MET A 206 -20.82 -3.08 10.53
CA MET A 206 -21.10 -1.74 9.99
C MET A 206 -22.60 -1.41 10.08
N ALA A 207 -23.47 -2.32 9.66
CA ALA A 207 -24.92 -2.09 9.71
C ALA A 207 -25.41 -1.85 11.14
N ASP A 208 -24.89 -2.58 12.13
CA ASP A 208 -25.23 -2.44 13.54
C ASP A 208 -24.90 -1.05 14.12
N LEU A 209 -23.96 -0.31 13.52
CA LEU A 209 -23.62 1.05 13.94
C LEU A 209 -24.67 2.10 13.50
N TYR A 210 -25.53 1.75 12.54
CA TYR A 210 -26.54 2.66 11.95
C TYR A 210 -27.99 2.23 12.24
N SER A 211 -28.19 1.16 13.02
CA SER A 211 -29.48 0.62 13.41
C SER A 211 -29.96 1.09 14.80
#